data_f617426bab9839689930547682e50adf
#
_entry.id   f617426bab9839689930547682e50adf
#
_cell.length_a   1.000
_cell.length_b   1.000
_cell.length_c   1.000
_cell.angle_alpha   90.00
_cell.angle_beta   90.00
_cell.angle_gamma   90.00
#
_symmetry.space_group_name_H-M   'P 1'
#
loop_
_entity.id
_entity.type
_entity.pdbx_description
1 polymer ?
#
loop_
_entity_poly.entity_id
_entity_poly.type
_entity_poly.pdbx_seq_one_letter_code
_entity_poly.pdbx_strand_id
1 'polypeptide(L)'
;MYILKDILIELKYLPIAIAASILIGGVLLVFSRNRRRTFLSILCIIYFVMIFIITIFEREPGSRTGISLTLFETLGGPHDNAYVIENILLFIPFGFLAPKMWKCLRRIPVCVFAGFCLSLTIEITQLLTQRGHFQVDDILMNTIGAGVGALFGLFRFRKSNEYG
;
A
#
# COMPACT_ATOMS: atom_id res chain seq x y z
N MET A 1 7.61 3.65 -20.22
CA MET A 1 6.75 2.61 -20.81
C MET A 1 6.63 1.37 -19.92
N TYR A 2 7.67 1.01 -19.15
CA TYR A 2 7.65 -0.15 -18.23
C TYR A 2 6.66 0.01 -17.07
N ILE A 3 6.73 1.09 -16.29
CA ILE A 3 5.84 1.35 -15.13
C ILE A 3 4.35 1.23 -15.49
N LEU A 4 3.94 1.83 -16.62
CA LEU A 4 2.54 1.78 -17.02
C LEU A 4 2.11 0.35 -17.39
N LYS A 5 3.00 -0.44 -17.99
CA LYS A 5 2.73 -1.84 -18.34
C LYS A 5 2.59 -2.69 -17.10
N ASP A 6 3.45 -2.51 -16.11
CA ASP A 6 3.45 -3.27 -14.86
C ASP A 6 2.22 -2.92 -14.02
N ILE A 7 1.87 -1.63 -13.88
CA ILE A 7 0.61 -1.21 -13.25
C ILE A 7 -0.62 -1.81 -13.96
N LEU A 8 -0.64 -1.86 -15.29
CA LEU A 8 -1.76 -2.45 -16.03
C LEU A 8 -1.87 -3.97 -15.81
N ILE A 9 -0.75 -4.67 -15.69
CA ILE A 9 -0.73 -6.09 -15.37
C ILE A 9 -1.30 -6.33 -13.96
N GLU A 10 -0.93 -5.51 -12.99
CA GLU A 10 -1.42 -5.61 -11.62
C GLU A 10 -2.91 -5.29 -11.51
N LEU A 11 -3.44 -4.40 -12.35
CA LEU A 11 -4.87 -4.09 -12.41
C LEU A 11 -5.76 -5.29 -12.80
N LYS A 12 -5.20 -6.36 -13.35
CA LYS A 12 -5.97 -7.61 -13.64
C LYS A 12 -6.61 -8.22 -12.39
N TYR A 13 -6.05 -7.96 -11.20
CA TYR A 13 -6.59 -8.43 -9.92
C TYR A 13 -7.65 -7.51 -9.31
N LEU A 14 -7.81 -6.31 -9.85
CA LEU A 14 -8.78 -5.34 -9.36
C LEU A 14 -10.22 -5.88 -9.32
N PRO A 15 -10.71 -6.64 -10.32
CA PRO A 15 -12.05 -7.23 -10.25
C PRO A 15 -12.23 -8.19 -9.07
N ILE A 16 -11.21 -8.97 -8.74
CA ILE A 16 -11.24 -9.91 -7.60
C ILE A 16 -11.28 -9.12 -6.28
N ALA A 17 -10.45 -8.08 -6.16
CA ALA A 17 -10.44 -7.21 -4.99
C ALA A 17 -11.77 -6.48 -4.81
N ILE A 18 -12.39 -6.03 -5.90
CA ILE A 18 -13.72 -5.39 -5.88
C ILE A 18 -14.78 -6.41 -5.44
N ALA A 19 -14.81 -7.62 -6.00
CA ALA A 19 -15.77 -8.66 -5.65
C ALA A 19 -15.67 -9.03 -4.16
N ALA A 20 -14.47 -9.28 -3.65
CA ALA A 20 -14.23 -9.54 -2.24
C ALA A 20 -14.70 -8.38 -1.35
N SER A 21 -14.46 -7.14 -1.80
CA SER A 21 -14.86 -5.94 -1.06
C SER A 21 -16.35 -5.70 -1.07
N ILE A 22 -17.05 -6.03 -2.15
CA ILE A 22 -18.52 -5.98 -2.23
C ILE A 22 -19.14 -7.01 -1.28
N LEU A 23 -18.58 -8.22 -1.23
CA LEU A 23 -19.06 -9.26 -0.33
C LEU A 23 -18.92 -8.84 1.14
N ILE A 24 -17.71 -8.45 1.54
CA ILE A 24 -17.42 -8.01 2.92
C ILE A 24 -18.12 -6.67 3.22
N GLY A 25 -18.09 -5.74 2.27
CA GLY A 25 -18.70 -4.42 2.40
C GLY A 25 -20.22 -4.49 2.45
N GLY A 26 -20.85 -5.43 1.72
CA GLY A 26 -22.29 -5.69 1.80
C GLY A 26 -22.73 -6.10 3.20
N VAL A 27 -21.96 -6.98 3.84
CA VAL A 27 -22.20 -7.37 5.24
C VAL A 27 -22.02 -6.16 6.17
N LEU A 28 -20.97 -5.36 5.98
CA LEU A 28 -20.74 -4.15 6.77
C LEU A 28 -21.82 -3.07 6.57
N LEU A 29 -22.41 -2.96 5.38
CA LEU A 29 -23.49 -2.02 5.08
C LEU A 29 -24.77 -2.33 5.87
N VAL A 30 -25.09 -3.61 6.05
CA VAL A 30 -26.26 -4.04 6.83
C VAL A 30 -26.15 -3.60 8.30
N PHE A 31 -24.92 -3.61 8.86
CA PHE A 31 -24.68 -3.31 10.26
C PHE A 31 -24.23 -1.86 10.54
N SER A 32 -23.88 -1.08 9.51
CA SER A 32 -23.29 0.26 9.68
C SER A 32 -24.29 1.38 9.40
N ARG A 33 -24.53 2.22 10.40
CA ARG A 33 -25.30 3.48 10.24
C ARG A 33 -24.56 4.60 9.53
N ASN A 34 -23.22 4.49 9.37
CA ASN A 34 -22.39 5.57 8.83
C ASN A 34 -21.85 5.24 7.43
N ARG A 35 -22.56 5.67 6.37
CA ARG A 35 -22.23 5.41 4.97
C ARG A 35 -20.79 5.83 4.59
N ARG A 36 -20.31 6.97 5.11
CA ARG A 36 -18.93 7.44 4.83
C ARG A 36 -17.88 6.46 5.38
N ARG A 37 -18.08 6.00 6.61
CA ARG A 37 -17.15 5.05 7.24
C ARG A 37 -17.17 3.71 6.51
N THR A 38 -18.33 3.24 6.10
CA THR A 38 -18.45 1.99 5.32
C THR A 38 -17.74 2.11 3.98
N PHE A 39 -17.92 3.21 3.26
CA PHE A 39 -17.21 3.45 2.00
C PHE A 39 -15.68 3.45 2.17
N LEU A 40 -15.17 4.13 3.19
CA LEU A 40 -13.74 4.12 3.50
C LEU A 40 -13.25 2.71 3.88
N SER A 41 -14.04 1.93 4.61
CA SER A 41 -13.69 0.54 4.94
C SER A 41 -13.59 -0.32 3.68
N ILE A 42 -14.52 -0.18 2.74
CA ILE A 42 -14.47 -0.90 1.46
C ILE A 42 -13.20 -0.53 0.68
N LEU A 43 -12.88 0.76 0.58
CA LEU A 43 -11.64 1.19 -0.07
C LEU A 43 -10.38 0.64 0.60
N CYS A 44 -10.35 0.59 1.94
CA CYS A 44 -9.25 -0.01 2.67
C CYS A 44 -9.15 -1.52 2.40
N ILE A 45 -10.27 -2.24 2.35
CA ILE A 45 -10.29 -3.67 2.07
C ILE A 45 -9.77 -3.92 0.65
N ILE A 46 -10.25 -3.17 -0.36
CA ILE A 46 -9.74 -3.26 -1.74
C ILE A 46 -8.23 -3.07 -1.74
N TYR A 47 -7.75 -2.02 -1.09
CA TYR A 47 -6.34 -1.71 -1.02
C TYR A 47 -5.52 -2.84 -0.39
N PHE A 48 -5.93 -3.35 0.79
CA PHE A 48 -5.19 -4.42 1.46
C PHE A 48 -5.23 -5.75 0.70
N VAL A 49 -6.33 -6.06 0.03
CA VAL A 49 -6.42 -7.24 -0.84
C VAL A 49 -5.47 -7.07 -2.03
N MET A 50 -5.47 -5.91 -2.68
CA MET A 50 -4.58 -5.63 -3.81
C MET A 50 -3.11 -5.69 -3.40
N ILE A 51 -2.71 -5.01 -2.33
CA ILE A 51 -1.31 -5.02 -1.88
C ILE A 51 -0.85 -6.44 -1.55
N PHE A 52 -1.70 -7.25 -0.90
CA PHE A 52 -1.40 -8.64 -0.57
C PHE A 52 -1.23 -9.52 -1.81
N ILE A 53 -2.10 -9.35 -2.82
CA ILE A 53 -2.00 -10.08 -4.08
C ILE A 53 -0.71 -9.71 -4.81
N ILE A 54 -0.46 -8.42 -5.00
CA ILE A 54 0.69 -7.90 -5.75
C ILE A 54 2.02 -8.30 -5.07
N THR A 55 2.08 -8.17 -3.75
CA THR A 55 3.36 -8.37 -3.05
C THR A 55 3.67 -9.84 -2.74
N ILE A 56 2.66 -10.69 -2.63
CA ILE A 56 2.86 -12.08 -2.20
C ILE A 56 2.40 -13.10 -3.26
N PHE A 57 1.18 -12.96 -3.79
CA PHE A 57 0.60 -13.98 -4.66
C PHE A 57 1.18 -13.99 -6.07
N GLU A 58 1.52 -12.85 -6.63
CA GLU A 58 2.03 -12.74 -7.98
C GLU A 58 3.49 -13.22 -8.11
N ARG A 59 4.19 -13.31 -7.00
CA ARG A 59 5.58 -13.77 -6.97
C ARG A 59 5.62 -15.30 -6.85
N GLU A 60 6.33 -15.96 -7.78
CA GLU A 60 6.50 -17.43 -7.75
C GLU A 60 7.35 -17.85 -6.55
N PRO A 61 6.96 -18.92 -5.81
CA PRO A 61 7.75 -19.45 -4.71
C PRO A 61 9.13 -19.92 -5.20
N GLY A 62 10.19 -19.56 -4.47
CA GLY A 62 11.55 -19.95 -4.79
C GLY A 62 12.20 -19.17 -5.95
N SER A 63 11.48 -18.24 -6.58
CA SER A 63 11.99 -17.46 -7.70
C SER A 63 13.05 -16.43 -7.30
N ARG A 64 13.00 -15.96 -6.06
CA ARG A 64 13.90 -14.93 -5.53
C ARG A 64 14.19 -15.20 -4.05
N THR A 65 15.43 -15.52 -3.75
CA THR A 65 15.90 -15.70 -2.37
C THR A 65 17.13 -14.84 -2.16
N GLY A 66 17.10 -13.99 -1.15
CA GLY A 66 18.25 -13.15 -0.82
C GLY A 66 17.89 -12.03 0.13
N ILE A 67 18.90 -11.42 0.70
CA ILE A 67 18.80 -10.25 1.56
C ILE A 67 19.74 -9.20 1.00
N SER A 68 19.20 -8.04 0.61
CA SER A 68 19.99 -6.87 0.26
C SER A 68 19.78 -5.80 1.34
N LEU A 69 20.87 -5.48 2.03
CA LEU A 69 20.94 -4.42 3.04
C LEU A 69 21.61 -3.15 2.50
N THR A 70 21.99 -3.15 1.22
CA THR A 70 22.64 -2.00 0.59
C THR A 70 21.57 -0.97 0.21
N LEU A 71 21.70 0.25 0.73
CA LEU A 71 20.80 1.34 0.37
C LEU A 71 21.12 1.86 -1.03
N PHE A 72 20.08 2.16 -1.78
CA PHE A 72 20.14 2.71 -3.14
C PHE A 72 20.79 1.78 -4.16
N GLU A 73 20.84 0.48 -3.89
CA GLU A 73 21.29 -0.53 -4.85
C GLU A 73 20.36 -0.60 -6.07
N THR A 74 19.08 -0.31 -5.85
CA THR A 74 18.04 -0.24 -6.90
C THR A 74 18.00 1.10 -7.66
N LEU A 75 18.98 1.99 -7.47
CA LEU A 75 19.07 3.24 -8.21
C LEU A 75 20.18 3.15 -9.26
N GLY A 76 19.85 3.34 -10.54
CA GLY A 76 20.88 3.44 -11.57
C GLY A 76 20.47 3.05 -12.99
N GLY A 77 19.43 2.24 -13.13
CA GLY A 77 18.89 1.83 -14.43
C GLY A 77 17.44 2.29 -14.67
N PRO A 78 16.99 2.39 -15.92
CA PRO A 78 15.58 2.73 -16.20
C PRO A 78 14.59 1.71 -15.63
N HIS A 79 15.01 0.46 -15.49
CA HIS A 79 14.21 -0.64 -14.93
C HIS A 79 14.17 -0.54 -13.39
N ASP A 80 15.31 -0.27 -12.79
CA ASP A 80 15.47 -0.17 -11.35
C ASP A 80 14.72 1.04 -10.79
N ASN A 81 14.78 2.18 -11.48
CA ASN A 81 14.01 3.38 -11.15
C ASN A 81 12.50 3.16 -11.24
N ALA A 82 12.02 2.22 -12.07
CA ALA A 82 10.61 1.87 -12.14
C ALA A 82 10.14 1.22 -10.83
N TYR A 83 10.89 0.26 -10.29
CA TYR A 83 10.57 -0.39 -9.01
C TYR A 83 10.51 0.60 -7.84
N VAL A 84 11.43 1.57 -7.81
CA VAL A 84 11.41 2.65 -6.81
C VAL A 84 10.09 3.42 -6.84
N ILE A 85 9.64 3.80 -8.04
CA ILE A 85 8.40 4.56 -8.22
C ILE A 85 7.19 3.68 -7.87
N GLU A 86 7.18 2.42 -8.27
CA GLU A 86 6.11 1.46 -7.97
C GLU A 86 5.93 1.27 -6.47
N ASN A 87 7.00 1.09 -5.72
CA ASN A 87 6.96 0.97 -4.26
C ASN A 87 6.39 2.23 -3.59
N ILE A 88 6.81 3.42 -4.04
CA ILE A 88 6.24 4.68 -3.55
C ILE A 88 4.74 4.74 -3.85
N LEU A 89 4.33 4.47 -5.10
CA LEU A 89 2.94 4.52 -5.53
C LEU A 89 2.08 3.50 -4.79
N LEU A 90 2.62 2.33 -4.49
CA LEU A 90 1.93 1.27 -3.77
C LEU A 90 1.48 1.72 -2.37
N PHE A 91 2.28 2.55 -1.67
CA PHE A 91 1.99 2.97 -0.30
C PHE A 91 1.34 4.35 -0.16
N ILE A 92 1.21 5.13 -1.23
CA ILE A 92 0.43 6.38 -1.20
C ILE A 92 -1.02 6.15 -0.74
N PRO A 93 -1.77 5.13 -1.22
CA PRO A 93 -3.12 4.87 -0.75
C PRO A 93 -3.18 4.54 0.75
N PHE A 94 -2.19 3.84 1.30
CA PHE A 94 -2.11 3.58 2.74
C PHE A 94 -2.05 4.89 3.52
N GLY A 95 -1.09 5.75 3.20
CA GLY A 95 -0.92 7.03 3.87
C GLY A 95 -2.15 7.94 3.77
N PHE A 96 -2.87 7.86 2.65
CA PHE A 96 -4.09 8.64 2.42
C PHE A 96 -5.32 8.10 3.15
N LEU A 97 -5.51 6.77 3.20
CA LEU A 97 -6.70 6.11 3.76
C LEU A 97 -6.59 5.88 5.27
N ALA A 98 -5.42 5.45 5.75
CA ALA A 98 -5.23 5.06 7.13
C ALA A 98 -5.57 6.15 8.15
N PRO A 99 -5.18 7.43 7.99
CA PRO A 99 -5.58 8.50 8.90
C PRO A 99 -7.08 8.81 8.93
N LYS A 100 -7.82 8.43 7.88
CA LYS A 100 -9.28 8.60 7.81
C LYS A 100 -10.01 7.50 8.56
N MET A 101 -9.41 6.31 8.62
CA MET A 101 -9.98 5.17 9.33
C MET A 101 -9.61 5.16 10.81
N TRP A 102 -8.36 5.40 11.12
CA TRP A 102 -7.82 5.30 12.49
C TRP A 102 -7.35 6.65 13.00
N LYS A 103 -7.95 7.10 14.09
CA LYS A 103 -7.62 8.41 14.70
C LYS A 103 -6.16 8.51 15.15
N CYS A 104 -5.55 7.40 15.61
CA CYS A 104 -4.14 7.36 16.02
C CYS A 104 -3.18 7.67 14.87
N LEU A 105 -3.54 7.31 13.62
CA LEU A 105 -2.72 7.54 12.45
C LEU A 105 -2.86 8.96 11.85
N ARG A 106 -3.61 9.85 12.47
CA ARG A 106 -3.74 11.26 12.02
C ARG A 106 -2.50 12.09 12.26
N ARG A 107 -1.56 11.62 13.06
CA ARG A 107 -0.25 12.25 13.23
C ARG A 107 0.69 11.69 12.16
N ILE A 108 1.27 12.56 11.32
CA ILE A 108 2.15 12.15 10.20
C ILE A 108 3.23 11.17 10.66
N PRO A 109 4.02 11.44 11.73
CA PRO A 109 5.06 10.50 12.13
C PRO A 109 4.53 9.11 12.49
N VAL A 110 3.33 9.05 13.12
CA VAL A 110 2.71 7.77 13.49
C VAL A 110 2.22 7.02 12.26
N CYS A 111 1.67 7.73 11.26
CA CYS A 111 1.25 7.13 10.00
C CYS A 111 2.45 6.60 9.20
N VAL A 112 3.53 7.37 9.13
CA VAL A 112 4.79 6.97 8.48
C VAL A 112 5.38 5.74 9.17
N PHE A 113 5.42 5.73 10.49
CA PHE A 113 5.90 4.58 11.26
C PHE A 113 5.02 3.33 11.04
N ALA A 114 3.70 3.50 10.96
CA ALA A 114 2.80 2.39 10.62
C ALA A 114 3.03 1.87 9.20
N GLY A 115 3.30 2.77 8.24
CA GLY A 115 3.71 2.40 6.88
C GLY A 115 5.00 1.61 6.85
N PHE A 116 6.00 2.06 7.60
CA PHE A 116 7.27 1.33 7.80
C PHE A 116 7.02 -0.09 8.36
N CYS A 117 6.23 -0.21 9.43
CA CYS A 117 5.92 -1.52 10.02
C CYS A 117 5.19 -2.44 9.04
N LEU A 118 4.25 -1.91 8.25
CA LEU A 118 3.54 -2.67 7.23
C LEU A 118 4.50 -3.15 6.15
N SER A 119 5.36 -2.27 5.63
CA SER A 119 6.36 -2.62 4.63
C SER A 119 7.34 -3.68 5.13
N LEU A 120 7.86 -3.49 6.34
CA LEU A 120 8.76 -4.48 6.97
C LEU A 120 8.07 -5.85 7.11
N THR A 121 6.78 -5.86 7.46
CA THR A 121 6.00 -7.11 7.55
C THR A 121 5.88 -7.79 6.19
N ILE A 122 5.67 -7.03 5.12
CA ILE A 122 5.62 -7.56 3.75
C ILE A 122 6.98 -8.19 3.39
N GLU A 123 8.07 -7.46 3.59
CA GLU A 123 9.43 -7.93 3.27
C GLU A 123 9.79 -9.21 4.04
N ILE A 124 9.49 -9.26 5.34
CA ILE A 124 9.69 -10.46 6.15
C ILE A 124 8.84 -11.62 5.61
N THR A 125 7.59 -11.36 5.24
CA THR A 125 6.70 -12.39 4.69
C THR A 125 7.22 -12.91 3.36
N GLN A 126 7.72 -12.05 2.49
CA GLN A 126 8.32 -12.43 1.21
C GLN A 126 9.58 -13.30 1.42
N LEU A 127 10.43 -12.92 2.37
CA LEU A 127 11.61 -13.70 2.73
C LEU A 127 11.26 -15.09 3.26
N LEU A 128 10.31 -15.17 4.20
CA LEU A 128 9.88 -16.44 4.81
C LEU A 128 9.16 -17.35 3.81
N THR A 129 8.42 -16.80 2.87
CA THR A 129 7.70 -17.55 1.83
C THR A 129 8.56 -17.80 0.59
N GLN A 130 9.80 -17.30 0.56
CA GLN A 130 10.72 -17.37 -0.59
C GLN A 130 10.12 -16.78 -1.88
N ARG A 131 9.28 -15.74 -1.73
CA ARG A 131 8.59 -15.06 -2.83
C ARG A 131 9.17 -13.70 -3.16
N GLY A 132 10.34 -13.36 -2.63
CA GLY A 132 11.02 -12.09 -2.89
C GLY A 132 12.35 -12.00 -2.16
N HIS A 133 13.16 -11.02 -2.58
CA HIS A 133 14.34 -10.60 -1.83
C HIS A 133 13.90 -9.66 -0.73
N PHE A 134 14.46 -9.79 0.46
CA PHE A 134 14.35 -8.77 1.50
C PHE A 134 15.20 -7.57 1.09
N GLN A 135 14.58 -6.44 0.81
CA GLN A 135 15.27 -5.23 0.34
C GLN A 135 14.96 -4.03 1.24
N VAL A 136 16.02 -3.42 1.77
CA VAL A 136 15.87 -2.21 2.60
C VAL A 136 15.36 -1.02 1.78
N ASP A 137 15.71 -0.96 0.49
CA ASP A 137 15.23 0.06 -0.43
C ASP A 137 13.71 0.03 -0.58
N ASP A 138 13.11 -1.16 -0.67
CA ASP A 138 11.65 -1.31 -0.77
C ASP A 138 10.96 -0.79 0.49
N ILE A 139 11.52 -1.10 1.67
CA ILE A 139 11.01 -0.58 2.95
C ILE A 139 11.06 0.94 2.98
N LEU A 140 12.18 1.51 2.53
CA LEU A 140 12.37 2.97 2.50
C LEU A 140 11.37 3.64 1.56
N MET A 141 11.25 3.14 0.31
CA MET A 141 10.39 3.73 -0.71
C MET A 141 8.90 3.59 -0.36
N ASN A 142 8.49 2.46 0.19
CA ASN A 142 7.16 2.24 0.73
C ASN A 142 6.85 3.24 1.89
N THR A 143 7.82 3.45 2.78
CA THR A 143 7.69 4.41 3.89
C THR A 143 7.55 5.84 3.39
N ILE A 144 8.33 6.23 2.37
CA ILE A 144 8.19 7.53 1.70
C ILE A 144 6.81 7.67 1.07
N GLY A 145 6.31 6.64 0.38
CA GLY A 145 4.98 6.61 -0.20
C GLY A 145 3.87 6.82 0.85
N ALA A 146 3.98 6.14 2.01
CA ALA A 146 3.07 6.35 3.13
C ALA A 146 3.11 7.80 3.65
N GLY A 147 4.29 8.40 3.73
CA GLY A 147 4.49 9.80 4.11
C GLY A 147 3.82 10.78 3.14
N VAL A 148 4.05 10.59 1.85
CA VAL A 148 3.42 11.39 0.77
C VAL A 148 1.89 11.29 0.85
N GLY A 149 1.36 10.06 0.98
CA GLY A 149 -0.08 9.82 1.13
C GLY A 149 -0.67 10.47 2.36
N ALA A 150 0.04 10.42 3.51
CA ALA A 150 -0.39 11.06 4.75
C ALA A 150 -0.45 12.58 4.64
N LEU A 151 0.54 13.20 4.00
CA LEU A 151 0.54 14.64 3.73
C LEU A 151 -0.69 15.04 2.91
N PHE A 152 -0.93 14.41 1.77
CA PHE A 152 -2.10 14.67 0.93
C PHE A 152 -3.43 14.41 1.67
N GLY A 153 -3.50 13.34 2.45
CA GLY A 153 -4.69 12.97 3.22
C GLY A 153 -5.07 14.01 4.26
N LEU A 154 -4.09 14.54 4.99
CA LEU A 154 -4.30 15.50 6.08
C LEU A 154 -4.50 16.93 5.59
N PHE A 155 -3.83 17.34 4.51
CA PHE A 155 -4.09 18.66 3.87
C PHE A 155 -5.55 18.81 3.48
N ARG A 156 -6.15 17.78 2.91
CA ARG A 156 -7.56 17.81 2.51
C ARG A 156 -8.53 17.80 3.69
N PHE A 157 -8.12 17.20 4.82
CA PHE A 157 -8.93 17.20 6.06
C PHE A 157 -8.97 18.57 6.73
N ARG A 158 -7.85 19.29 6.75
CA ARG A 158 -7.74 20.63 7.34
C ARG A 158 -8.59 21.63 6.58
N LYS A 159 -8.54 21.59 5.25
CA LYS A 159 -9.34 22.47 4.38
C LYS A 159 -10.85 22.22 4.47
N SER A 160 -11.28 20.97 4.74
CA SER A 160 -12.72 20.64 4.91
C SER A 160 -13.31 21.15 6.23
N ASN A 161 -12.48 21.35 7.27
CA ASN A 161 -12.92 21.87 8.56
C ASN A 161 -12.86 23.39 8.66
N GLU A 162 -12.24 24.08 7.71
CA GLU A 162 -12.22 25.56 7.65
C GLU A 162 -13.42 26.14 6.92
N TYR A 163 -14.16 25.34 6.15
CA TYR A 163 -15.32 25.77 5.35
C TYR A 163 -16.65 25.09 5.76
N GLY A 164 -16.70 24.42 6.88
CA GLY A 164 -17.90 23.82 7.48
C GLY A 164 -18.14 24.32 8.88
#